data_cc48d678e63b5675d580bf048c67668d
#
_entry.id   cc48d678e63b5675d580bf048c67668d
#
_cell.length_a   1.000
_cell.length_b   1.000
_cell.length_c   1.000
_cell.angle_alpha   90.00
_cell.angle_beta   90.00
_cell.angle_gamma   90.00
#
_symmetry.space_group_name_H-M   'P 1'
#
loop_
_entity.id
_entity.type
_entity.pdbx_description
1 polymer ?
#
loop_
_entity_poly.entity_id
_entity_poly.type
_entity_poly.pdbx_seq_one_letter_code
_entity_poly.pdbx_strand_id
1 'polypeptide(L)'
;MYKIKEEKLSLVQNDEYFINKIVEAVNSLDFFSMKESMNEALNAGISTIDIIKKGVLKGLEESGEMGLILAAEALEGEVLTIDEEKRKNLANIRNYSGKVVVGTIQGDIHNLGKNILIAIMKSYGMDVIDLGVDVKPEKFVESAKLPEVKVIGISYLLSTVEKTIKKTIALLKSENLNKKVKIILGGAAVTREIAEETNVDAYAKDALMGVEIIDKWLRI
;
A
#
# COMPACT_ATOMS: atom_id res chain seq x y z
N MET A 1 -0.16 25.86 30.73
CA MET A 1 1.03 25.31 30.05
C MET A 1 1.47 23.93 30.56
N TYR A 2 1.48 23.67 31.89
CA TYR A 2 1.82 22.36 32.48
C TYR A 2 0.83 21.23 32.12
N LYS A 3 -0.49 21.44 32.19
CA LYS A 3 -1.52 20.43 31.90
C LYS A 3 -1.45 19.88 30.44
N ILE A 4 -1.15 20.75 29.47
CA ILE A 4 -1.03 20.33 28.05
C ILE A 4 0.22 19.47 27.82
N LYS A 5 1.27 19.65 28.63
CA LYS A 5 2.48 18.82 28.59
C LYS A 5 2.26 17.43 29.20
N GLU A 6 1.48 17.33 30.28
CA GLU A 6 1.16 16.06 30.92
C GLU A 6 0.19 15.22 30.07
N GLU A 7 -0.82 15.82 29.46
CA GLU A 7 -1.72 15.13 28.52
C GLU A 7 -0.98 14.63 27.27
N LYS A 8 -0.08 15.44 26.69
CA LYS A 8 0.76 14.98 25.57
C LYS A 8 1.72 13.85 25.98
N LEU A 9 2.26 13.89 27.20
CA LEU A 9 3.16 12.84 27.68
C LEU A 9 2.43 11.52 27.91
N SER A 10 1.19 11.57 28.45
CA SER A 10 0.34 10.38 28.65
C SER A 10 -0.13 9.76 27.34
N LEU A 11 -0.46 10.58 26.32
CA LEU A 11 -0.83 10.11 24.99
C LEU A 11 0.36 9.41 24.29
N VAL A 12 1.56 10.00 24.36
CA VAL A 12 2.76 9.39 23.74
C VAL A 12 3.14 8.08 24.42
N GLN A 13 3.00 7.98 25.75
CA GLN A 13 3.24 6.73 26.49
C GLN A 13 2.20 5.65 26.13
N ASN A 14 0.96 6.04 25.84
CA ASN A 14 -0.09 5.13 25.43
C ASN A 14 0.16 4.60 24.00
N ASP A 15 0.57 5.46 23.07
CA ASP A 15 0.90 5.07 21.69
C ASP A 15 2.09 4.08 21.65
N GLU A 16 3.13 4.36 22.45
CA GLU A 16 4.31 3.49 22.54
C GLU A 16 3.98 2.10 23.10
N TYR A 17 3.06 2.02 24.06
CA TYR A 17 2.56 0.76 24.60
C TYR A 17 1.93 -0.11 23.51
N PHE A 18 0.99 0.42 22.71
CA PHE A 18 0.34 -0.34 21.64
C PHE A 18 1.32 -0.75 20.53
N ILE A 19 2.21 0.16 20.17
CA ILE A 19 3.24 -0.12 19.15
C ILE A 19 4.15 -1.26 19.60
N ASN A 20 4.60 -1.27 20.87
CA ASN A 20 5.44 -2.35 21.39
C ASN A 20 4.71 -3.70 21.43
N LYS A 21 3.40 -3.73 21.77
CA LYS A 21 2.60 -4.97 21.65
C LYS A 21 2.61 -5.54 20.22
N ILE A 22 2.51 -4.67 19.20
CA ILE A 22 2.57 -5.09 17.80
C ILE A 22 3.96 -5.64 17.47
N VAL A 23 5.03 -4.97 17.88
CA VAL A 23 6.42 -5.44 17.68
C VAL A 23 6.62 -6.83 18.29
N GLU A 24 6.20 -7.04 19.54
CA GLU A 24 6.31 -8.33 20.22
C GLU A 24 5.50 -9.42 19.53
N ALA A 25 4.27 -9.13 19.08
CA ALA A 25 3.44 -10.07 18.36
C ALA A 25 4.04 -10.47 17.01
N VAL A 26 4.61 -9.53 16.26
CA VAL A 26 5.32 -9.77 15.00
C VAL A 26 6.57 -10.61 15.22
N ASN A 27 7.37 -10.28 16.25
CA ASN A 27 8.58 -11.04 16.60
C ASN A 27 8.27 -12.48 17.01
N SER A 28 7.20 -12.70 17.75
CA SER A 28 6.78 -14.03 18.21
C SER A 28 6.06 -14.85 17.15
N LEU A 29 5.79 -14.29 15.96
CA LEU A 29 5.01 -14.89 14.89
C LEU A 29 3.59 -15.32 15.33
N ASP A 30 3.02 -14.63 16.30
CA ASP A 30 1.67 -14.88 16.81
C ASP A 30 0.63 -14.08 16.04
N PHE A 31 0.00 -14.73 15.06
CA PHE A 31 -1.01 -14.11 14.19
C PHE A 31 -2.19 -13.51 14.96
N PHE A 32 -2.69 -14.21 15.99
CA PHE A 32 -3.83 -13.71 16.75
C PHE A 32 -3.47 -12.47 17.58
N SER A 33 -2.33 -12.51 18.24
CA SER A 33 -1.82 -11.34 18.98
C SER A 33 -1.49 -10.16 18.06
N MET A 34 -0.98 -10.41 16.84
CA MET A 34 -0.79 -9.36 15.82
C MET A 34 -2.11 -8.66 15.50
N LYS A 35 -3.13 -9.45 15.17
CA LYS A 35 -4.46 -8.94 14.80
C LYS A 35 -5.10 -8.17 15.95
N GLU A 36 -5.06 -8.71 17.17
CA GLU A 36 -5.63 -8.06 18.35
C GLU A 36 -4.91 -6.75 18.67
N SER A 37 -3.58 -6.75 18.73
CA SER A 37 -2.79 -5.54 19.05
C SER A 37 -2.91 -4.45 18.00
N MET A 38 -3.00 -4.80 16.71
CA MET A 38 -3.27 -3.85 15.64
C MET A 38 -4.66 -3.20 15.78
N ASN A 39 -5.68 -4.00 16.13
CA ASN A 39 -7.03 -3.49 16.37
C ASN A 39 -7.10 -2.58 17.59
N GLU A 40 -6.46 -2.95 18.69
CA GLU A 40 -6.38 -2.10 19.87
C GLU A 40 -5.73 -0.76 19.54
N ALA A 41 -4.62 -0.76 18.78
CA ALA A 41 -3.92 0.43 18.33
C ALA A 41 -4.81 1.33 17.44
N LEU A 42 -5.55 0.73 16.49
CA LEU A 42 -6.49 1.47 15.63
C LEU A 42 -7.62 2.10 16.45
N ASN A 43 -8.18 1.35 17.41
CA ASN A 43 -9.24 1.84 18.29
C ASN A 43 -8.74 2.95 19.23
N ALA A 44 -7.46 2.91 19.63
CA ALA A 44 -6.81 3.99 20.36
C ALA A 44 -6.50 5.23 19.51
N GLY A 45 -6.75 5.18 18.19
CA GLY A 45 -6.56 6.29 17.26
C GLY A 45 -5.18 6.37 16.64
N ILE A 46 -4.33 5.35 16.81
CA ILE A 46 -3.02 5.28 16.16
C ILE A 46 -3.21 5.09 14.66
N SER A 47 -2.47 5.87 13.87
CA SER A 47 -2.59 5.80 12.42
C SER A 47 -2.08 4.47 11.87
N THR A 48 -2.74 3.95 10.82
CA THR A 48 -2.29 2.72 10.13
C THR A 48 -0.83 2.80 9.70
N ILE A 49 -0.36 3.99 9.29
CA ILE A 49 1.04 4.18 8.89
C ILE A 49 2.01 4.06 10.07
N ASP A 50 1.62 4.54 11.26
CA ASP A 50 2.45 4.37 12.46
C ASP A 50 2.46 2.92 12.92
N ILE A 51 1.32 2.23 12.86
CA ILE A 51 1.23 0.78 13.11
C ILE A 51 2.19 0.03 12.18
N ILE A 52 2.17 0.32 10.88
CA ILE A 52 3.07 -0.34 9.92
C ILE A 52 4.52 0.06 10.16
N LYS A 53 4.84 1.36 10.19
CA LYS A 53 6.24 1.84 10.29
C LYS A 53 6.90 1.50 11.61
N LYS A 54 6.21 1.75 12.72
CA LYS A 54 6.78 1.64 14.06
C LYS A 54 6.55 0.28 14.72
N GLY A 55 5.45 -0.40 14.35
CA GLY A 55 5.07 -1.71 14.86
C GLY A 55 5.56 -2.84 13.93
N VAL A 56 4.90 -2.99 12.80
CA VAL A 56 5.15 -4.13 11.89
C VAL A 56 6.57 -4.16 11.38
N LEU A 57 7.05 -3.08 10.70
CA LEU A 57 8.39 -3.08 10.11
C LEU A 57 9.50 -3.23 11.16
N LYS A 58 9.32 -2.69 12.37
CA LYS A 58 10.27 -2.87 13.45
C LYS A 58 10.29 -4.32 13.96
N GLY A 59 9.12 -4.96 14.09
CA GLY A 59 9.04 -6.37 14.47
C GLY A 59 9.65 -7.32 13.42
N LEU A 60 9.67 -6.91 12.13
CA LEU A 60 10.27 -7.72 11.06
C LEU A 60 11.80 -7.81 11.13
N GLU A 61 12.48 -6.91 11.84
CA GLU A 61 13.94 -6.96 11.99
C GLU A 61 14.39 -8.30 12.62
N GLU A 62 13.57 -8.92 13.46
CA GLU A 62 13.85 -10.19 14.12
C GLU A 62 13.11 -11.38 13.48
N SER A 63 11.86 -11.22 13.08
CA SER A 63 10.99 -12.30 12.57
C SER A 63 11.15 -12.57 11.07
N GLY A 64 11.77 -11.67 10.33
CA GLY A 64 12.09 -11.84 8.91
C GLY A 64 10.86 -12.01 8.01
N GLU A 65 11.02 -12.80 6.94
CA GLU A 65 10.00 -12.97 5.89
C GLU A 65 8.69 -13.60 6.42
N MET A 66 8.77 -14.53 7.38
CA MET A 66 7.59 -15.15 7.95
C MET A 66 6.74 -14.13 8.74
N GLY A 67 7.38 -13.27 9.52
CA GLY A 67 6.70 -12.18 10.22
C GLY A 67 5.99 -11.23 9.24
N LEU A 68 6.63 -10.94 8.10
CA LEU A 68 6.05 -10.11 7.04
C LEU A 68 4.77 -10.72 6.46
N ILE A 69 4.78 -12.02 6.16
CA ILE A 69 3.62 -12.74 5.62
C ILE A 69 2.45 -12.69 6.60
N LEU A 70 2.69 -13.04 7.86
CA LEU A 70 1.65 -13.07 8.89
C LEU A 70 1.11 -11.66 9.20
N ALA A 71 1.99 -10.65 9.27
CA ALA A 71 1.58 -9.28 9.53
C ALA A 71 0.71 -8.71 8.40
N ALA A 72 1.00 -9.05 7.14
CA ALA A 72 0.17 -8.61 6.02
C ALA A 72 -1.20 -9.29 6.02
N GLU A 73 -1.26 -10.58 6.34
CA GLU A 73 -2.53 -11.30 6.48
C GLU A 73 -3.35 -10.72 7.65
N ALA A 74 -2.71 -10.37 8.76
CA ALA A 74 -3.36 -9.70 9.87
C ALA A 74 -3.92 -8.30 9.48
N LEU A 75 -3.19 -7.56 8.65
CA LEU A 75 -3.63 -6.25 8.14
C LEU A 75 -4.79 -6.36 7.15
N GLU A 76 -4.86 -7.41 6.32
CA GLU A 76 -5.93 -7.57 5.32
C GLU A 76 -7.32 -7.60 5.95
N GLY A 77 -7.47 -8.24 7.11
CA GLY A 77 -8.77 -8.42 7.76
C GLY A 77 -9.37 -7.14 8.38
N GLU A 78 -8.54 -6.23 8.87
CA GLU A 78 -8.97 -5.14 9.76
C GLU A 78 -8.75 -3.75 9.15
N VAL A 79 -7.60 -3.54 8.51
CA VAL A 79 -7.24 -2.22 7.94
C VAL A 79 -8.01 -1.94 6.65
N LEU A 80 -8.48 -2.98 5.95
CA LEU A 80 -9.30 -2.81 4.74
C LEU A 80 -10.74 -2.41 5.02
N THR A 81 -11.19 -2.44 6.27
CA THR A 81 -12.58 -2.09 6.70
C THR A 81 -12.73 -0.64 7.14
N ILE A 82 -11.89 0.30 6.65
CA ILE A 82 -12.16 1.72 6.89
C ILE A 82 -13.54 2.04 6.32
N ASP A 83 -14.44 2.47 7.21
CA ASP A 83 -15.77 2.93 6.85
C ASP A 83 -15.70 3.92 5.68
N GLU A 84 -16.55 3.72 4.69
CA GLU A 84 -16.52 4.49 3.45
C GLU A 84 -16.74 5.99 3.67
N GLU A 85 -17.53 6.35 4.69
CA GLU A 85 -17.75 7.74 5.08
C GLU A 85 -16.47 8.36 5.65
N LYS A 86 -15.75 7.65 6.53
CA LYS A 86 -14.46 8.08 7.08
C LYS A 86 -13.41 8.22 5.98
N ARG A 87 -13.38 7.30 5.02
CA ARG A 87 -12.49 7.38 3.86
C ARG A 87 -12.78 8.62 3.01
N LYS A 88 -14.05 8.89 2.70
CA LYS A 88 -14.46 10.09 1.93
C LYS A 88 -14.09 11.38 2.65
N ASN A 89 -14.28 11.44 3.96
CA ASN A 89 -13.89 12.61 4.77
C ASN A 89 -12.36 12.84 4.72
N LEU A 90 -11.56 11.80 4.83
CA LEU A 90 -10.10 11.88 4.71
C LEU A 90 -9.67 12.30 3.30
N ALA A 91 -10.31 11.77 2.25
CA ALA A 91 -10.05 12.15 0.87
C ALA A 91 -10.34 13.65 0.63
N ASN A 92 -11.43 14.16 1.18
CA ASN A 92 -11.77 15.58 1.10
C ASN A 92 -10.77 16.48 1.84
N ILE A 93 -10.34 16.08 3.04
CA ILE A 93 -9.32 16.81 3.83
C ILE A 93 -7.98 16.86 3.07
N ARG A 94 -7.60 15.77 2.40
CA ARG A 94 -6.33 15.67 1.65
C ARG A 94 -6.44 16.16 0.22
N ASN A 95 -7.65 16.50 -0.23
CA ASN A 95 -7.94 16.99 -1.59
C ASN A 95 -7.51 16.00 -2.69
N TYR A 96 -7.79 14.70 -2.49
CA TYR A 96 -7.51 13.68 -3.50
C TYR A 96 -8.54 13.69 -4.63
N SER A 97 -8.07 13.49 -5.86
CA SER A 97 -8.94 13.29 -7.01
C SER A 97 -8.60 12.02 -7.77
N GLY A 98 -9.65 11.26 -8.10
CA GLY A 98 -9.56 10.05 -8.91
C GLY A 98 -9.20 8.80 -8.13
N LYS A 99 -9.07 7.69 -8.86
CA LYS A 99 -8.84 6.35 -8.33
C LYS A 99 -7.47 5.81 -8.72
N VAL A 100 -6.93 4.97 -7.84
CA VAL A 100 -5.73 4.17 -8.09
C VAL A 100 -6.17 2.75 -8.40
N VAL A 101 -5.69 2.18 -9.48
CA VAL A 101 -5.84 0.74 -9.79
C VAL A 101 -4.53 0.05 -9.48
N VAL A 102 -4.57 -1.06 -8.74
CA VAL A 102 -3.37 -1.86 -8.44
C VAL A 102 -3.65 -3.33 -8.72
N GLY A 103 -2.66 -4.03 -9.25
CA GLY A 103 -2.74 -5.47 -9.47
C GLY A 103 -1.34 -6.09 -9.57
N THR A 104 -1.23 -7.39 -9.23
CA THR A 104 -0.03 -8.16 -9.50
C THR A 104 -0.12 -8.74 -10.92
N ILE A 105 0.92 -8.51 -11.73
CA ILE A 105 0.93 -8.86 -13.15
C ILE A 105 0.77 -10.36 -13.40
N GLN A 106 0.21 -10.74 -14.53
CA GLN A 106 0.05 -12.12 -14.96
C GLN A 106 1.38 -12.90 -14.93
N GLY A 107 1.32 -14.10 -14.33
CA GLY A 107 2.46 -14.97 -14.08
C GLY A 107 3.10 -14.75 -12.71
N ASP A 108 2.55 -13.86 -11.90
CA ASP A 108 2.97 -13.60 -10.52
C ASP A 108 1.75 -13.60 -9.58
N ILE A 109 1.88 -14.27 -8.44
CA ILE A 109 0.81 -14.39 -7.43
C ILE A 109 1.17 -13.73 -6.10
N HIS A 110 2.34 -13.07 -6.02
CA HIS A 110 2.77 -12.40 -4.79
C HIS A 110 1.91 -11.15 -4.56
N ASN A 111 1.22 -11.12 -3.43
CA ASN A 111 0.26 -10.06 -3.08
C ASN A 111 0.68 -9.18 -1.90
N LEU A 112 1.63 -9.65 -1.08
CA LEU A 112 1.98 -9.04 0.19
C LEU A 112 2.31 -7.53 0.08
N GLY A 113 3.29 -7.16 -0.73
CA GLY A 113 3.68 -5.76 -0.92
C GLY A 113 2.54 -4.91 -1.49
N LYS A 114 1.75 -5.48 -2.41
CA LYS A 114 0.57 -4.85 -2.98
C LYS A 114 -0.49 -4.57 -1.91
N ASN A 115 -0.76 -5.54 -1.03
CA ASN A 115 -1.79 -5.41 -0.01
C ASN A 115 -1.40 -4.39 1.07
N ILE A 116 -0.12 -4.36 1.47
CA ILE A 116 0.41 -3.30 2.34
C ILE A 116 0.24 -1.91 1.69
N LEU A 117 0.61 -1.76 0.43
CA LEU A 117 0.43 -0.52 -0.34
C LEU A 117 -1.05 -0.08 -0.32
N ILE A 118 -1.98 -1.00 -0.61
CA ILE A 118 -3.42 -0.73 -0.63
C ILE A 118 -3.93 -0.32 0.75
N ALA A 119 -3.51 -1.02 1.81
CA ALA A 119 -3.90 -0.71 3.18
C ALA A 119 -3.49 0.73 3.57
N ILE A 120 -2.24 1.12 3.27
CA ILE A 120 -1.76 2.47 3.56
C ILE A 120 -2.51 3.50 2.73
N MET A 121 -2.70 3.29 1.42
CA MET A 121 -3.45 4.21 0.56
C MET A 121 -4.88 4.42 1.05
N LYS A 122 -5.59 3.35 1.41
CA LYS A 122 -6.95 3.44 1.98
C LYS A 122 -6.98 4.20 3.29
N SER A 123 -5.98 4.00 4.17
CA SER A 123 -5.88 4.74 5.44
C SER A 123 -5.65 6.25 5.23
N TYR A 124 -5.12 6.64 4.09
CA TYR A 124 -4.99 8.03 3.68
C TYR A 124 -6.25 8.60 3.02
N GLY A 125 -7.27 7.77 2.80
CA GLY A 125 -8.53 8.16 2.15
C GLY A 125 -8.50 8.01 0.63
N MET A 126 -7.44 7.43 0.04
CA MET A 126 -7.39 7.19 -1.40
C MET A 126 -8.43 6.14 -1.83
N ASP A 127 -9.00 6.33 -3.00
CA ASP A 127 -9.92 5.35 -3.61
C ASP A 127 -9.11 4.35 -4.45
N VAL A 128 -9.11 3.07 -4.04
CA VAL A 128 -8.25 2.03 -4.61
C VAL A 128 -9.10 0.88 -5.14
N ILE A 129 -8.87 0.53 -6.41
CA ILE A 129 -9.40 -0.66 -7.07
C ILE A 129 -8.29 -1.71 -7.09
N ASP A 130 -8.48 -2.81 -6.36
CA ASP A 130 -7.58 -3.95 -6.38
C ASP A 130 -8.03 -4.95 -7.46
N LEU A 131 -7.16 -5.23 -8.42
CA LEU A 131 -7.40 -6.22 -9.47
C LEU A 131 -7.03 -7.64 -9.03
N GLY A 132 -6.42 -7.82 -7.85
CA GLY A 132 -5.94 -9.09 -7.36
C GLY A 132 -4.55 -9.45 -7.90
N VAL A 133 -4.32 -10.76 -8.11
CA VAL A 133 -3.06 -11.35 -8.60
C VAL A 133 -3.27 -12.04 -9.94
N ASP A 134 -2.18 -12.38 -10.63
CA ASP A 134 -2.19 -13.01 -11.96
C ASP A 134 -3.03 -12.23 -12.98
N VAL A 135 -2.95 -10.90 -12.91
CA VAL A 135 -3.80 -9.98 -13.67
C VAL A 135 -3.31 -9.86 -15.12
N LYS A 136 -4.17 -10.20 -16.06
CA LYS A 136 -3.87 -10.11 -17.50
C LYS A 136 -3.62 -8.64 -17.93
N PRO A 137 -2.71 -8.39 -18.89
CA PRO A 137 -2.45 -7.07 -19.44
C PRO A 137 -3.70 -6.30 -19.85
N GLU A 138 -4.65 -6.99 -20.48
CA GLU A 138 -5.90 -6.41 -20.98
C GLU A 138 -6.75 -5.80 -19.85
N LYS A 139 -6.68 -6.37 -18.63
CA LYS A 139 -7.43 -5.89 -17.47
C LYS A 139 -6.93 -4.54 -16.96
N PHE A 140 -5.61 -4.33 -16.98
CA PHE A 140 -5.03 -3.01 -16.69
C PHE A 140 -5.47 -1.97 -17.73
N VAL A 141 -5.50 -2.35 -19.01
CA VAL A 141 -5.96 -1.47 -20.10
C VAL A 141 -7.42 -1.09 -19.92
N GLU A 142 -8.31 -2.06 -19.66
CA GLU A 142 -9.73 -1.81 -19.38
C GLU A 142 -9.92 -0.86 -18.20
N SER A 143 -9.18 -1.09 -17.12
CA SER A 143 -9.25 -0.25 -15.94
C SER A 143 -8.75 1.18 -16.19
N ALA A 144 -7.70 1.35 -16.99
CA ALA A 144 -7.17 2.65 -17.36
C ALA A 144 -8.16 3.47 -18.23
N LYS A 145 -9.11 2.84 -18.91
CA LYS A 145 -10.16 3.53 -19.68
C LYS A 145 -11.19 4.24 -18.80
N LEU A 146 -11.39 3.79 -17.56
CA LEU A 146 -12.35 4.38 -16.64
C LEU A 146 -12.02 5.87 -16.37
N PRO A 147 -12.99 6.79 -16.49
CA PRO A 147 -12.73 8.24 -16.41
C PRO A 147 -12.09 8.68 -15.10
N GLU A 148 -12.47 8.04 -14.01
CA GLU A 148 -12.00 8.34 -12.65
C GLU A 148 -10.59 7.80 -12.37
N VAL A 149 -10.04 6.87 -13.15
CA VAL A 149 -8.72 6.29 -12.90
C VAL A 149 -7.62 7.27 -13.30
N LYS A 150 -6.71 7.53 -12.37
CA LYS A 150 -5.56 8.43 -12.53
C LYS A 150 -4.22 7.72 -12.44
N VAL A 151 -4.18 6.58 -11.74
CA VAL A 151 -2.93 5.83 -11.51
C VAL A 151 -3.16 4.35 -11.77
N ILE A 152 -2.23 3.72 -12.48
CA ILE A 152 -2.10 2.27 -12.65
C ILE A 152 -0.83 1.81 -11.95
N GLY A 153 -0.97 1.02 -10.88
CA GLY A 153 0.12 0.35 -10.18
C GLY A 153 0.23 -1.11 -10.60
N ILE A 154 1.41 -1.52 -11.07
CA ILE A 154 1.70 -2.90 -11.46
C ILE A 154 2.71 -3.46 -10.49
N SER A 155 2.31 -4.47 -9.71
CA SER A 155 3.15 -5.16 -8.74
C SER A 155 3.76 -6.43 -9.33
N TYR A 156 5.03 -6.73 -8.99
CA TYR A 156 5.66 -8.01 -9.31
C TYR A 156 6.88 -8.30 -8.41
N LEU A 157 7.13 -9.59 -8.19
CA LEU A 157 8.27 -10.10 -7.44
C LEU A 157 9.20 -10.95 -8.30
N LEU A 158 8.71 -11.50 -9.43
CA LEU A 158 9.44 -12.41 -10.30
C LEU A 158 9.99 -11.66 -11.52
N SER A 159 11.30 -11.71 -11.77
CA SER A 159 11.92 -11.14 -12.99
C SER A 159 11.44 -11.83 -14.27
N THR A 160 10.97 -13.09 -14.16
CA THR A 160 10.44 -13.85 -15.31
C THR A 160 9.22 -13.22 -15.98
N VAL A 161 8.49 -12.33 -15.27
CA VAL A 161 7.28 -11.66 -15.80
C VAL A 161 7.58 -10.33 -16.52
N GLU A 162 8.83 -9.90 -16.63
CA GLU A 162 9.20 -8.63 -17.29
C GLU A 162 8.69 -8.49 -18.71
N LYS A 163 8.65 -9.60 -19.47
CA LYS A 163 8.05 -9.61 -20.83
C LYS A 163 6.58 -9.23 -20.78
N THR A 164 5.83 -9.73 -19.79
CA THR A 164 4.41 -9.42 -19.60
C THR A 164 4.21 -7.97 -19.19
N ILE A 165 5.12 -7.41 -18.35
CA ILE A 165 5.12 -6.00 -17.98
C ILE A 165 5.32 -5.12 -19.22
N LYS A 166 6.35 -5.40 -20.02
CA LYS A 166 6.63 -4.67 -21.28
C LYS A 166 5.43 -4.72 -22.23
N LYS A 167 4.78 -5.90 -22.38
CA LYS A 167 3.54 -6.05 -23.17
C LYS A 167 2.42 -5.16 -22.61
N THR A 168 2.20 -5.17 -21.29
CA THR A 168 1.16 -4.37 -20.63
C THR A 168 1.33 -2.88 -20.89
N ILE A 169 2.56 -2.39 -20.71
CA ILE A 169 2.88 -0.98 -20.94
C ILE A 169 2.77 -0.61 -22.40
N ALA A 170 3.19 -1.49 -23.31
CA ALA A 170 3.02 -1.28 -24.76
C ALA A 170 1.53 -1.17 -25.15
N LEU A 171 0.66 -2.00 -24.56
CA LEU A 171 -0.80 -1.92 -24.78
C LEU A 171 -1.39 -0.60 -24.25
N LEU A 172 -1.01 -0.17 -23.03
CA LEU A 172 -1.43 1.12 -22.49
C LEU A 172 -1.01 2.29 -23.39
N LYS A 173 0.20 2.23 -23.94
CA LYS A 173 0.72 3.25 -24.86
C LYS A 173 0.03 3.24 -26.22
N SER A 174 -0.23 2.06 -26.79
CA SER A 174 -0.88 1.94 -28.10
C SER A 174 -2.31 2.53 -28.12
N GLU A 175 -2.96 2.54 -26.95
CA GLU A 175 -4.27 3.17 -26.78
C GLU A 175 -4.17 4.62 -26.23
N ASN A 176 -2.97 5.21 -26.17
CA ASN A 176 -2.70 6.55 -25.63
C ASN A 176 -3.10 6.75 -24.15
N LEU A 177 -3.30 5.65 -23.40
CA LEU A 177 -3.71 5.71 -22.00
C LEU A 177 -2.61 6.22 -21.07
N ASN A 178 -1.34 6.04 -21.43
CA ASN A 178 -0.19 6.61 -20.73
C ASN A 178 -0.16 8.16 -20.67
N LYS A 179 -0.99 8.82 -21.48
CA LYS A 179 -1.19 10.28 -21.39
C LYS A 179 -2.32 10.66 -20.43
N LYS A 180 -3.19 9.69 -20.12
CA LYS A 180 -4.35 9.87 -19.25
C LYS A 180 -4.07 9.47 -17.80
N VAL A 181 -3.34 8.35 -17.61
CA VAL A 181 -3.02 7.81 -16.30
C VAL A 181 -1.52 7.81 -16.05
N LYS A 182 -1.12 7.94 -14.78
CA LYS A 182 0.25 7.69 -14.33
C LYS A 182 0.48 6.20 -14.14
N ILE A 183 1.65 5.70 -14.52
CA ILE A 183 2.01 4.28 -14.40
C ILE A 183 3.18 4.15 -13.44
N ILE A 184 3.01 3.31 -12.41
CA ILE A 184 4.05 2.99 -11.43
C ILE A 184 4.28 1.48 -11.39
N LEU A 185 5.55 1.06 -11.41
CA LEU A 185 5.96 -0.31 -11.14
C LEU A 185 6.35 -0.46 -9.67
N GLY A 186 5.94 -1.56 -9.04
CA GLY A 186 6.27 -1.85 -7.64
C GLY A 186 6.62 -3.31 -7.40
N GLY A 187 7.40 -3.56 -6.33
CA GLY A 187 7.80 -4.89 -5.89
C GLY A 187 9.32 -5.07 -5.81
N ALA A 188 9.77 -6.16 -5.15
CA ALA A 188 11.18 -6.35 -4.86
C ALA A 188 12.05 -6.62 -6.11
N ALA A 189 11.45 -7.12 -7.21
CA ALA A 189 12.16 -7.33 -8.47
C ALA A 189 12.24 -6.08 -9.35
N VAL A 190 11.63 -4.96 -8.93
CA VAL A 190 11.65 -3.71 -9.71
C VAL A 190 13.05 -3.13 -9.73
N THR A 191 13.57 -2.86 -10.91
CA THR A 191 14.83 -2.16 -11.11
C THR A 191 14.63 -0.84 -11.86
N ARG A 192 15.63 0.03 -11.74
CA ARG A 192 15.64 1.29 -12.48
C ARG A 192 15.67 1.03 -13.99
N GLU A 193 16.40 0.02 -14.43
CA GLU A 193 16.59 -0.35 -15.84
C GLU A 193 15.24 -0.69 -16.49
N ILE A 194 14.40 -1.53 -15.83
CA ILE A 194 13.08 -1.88 -16.37
C ILE A 194 12.14 -0.67 -16.42
N ALA A 195 12.23 0.22 -15.44
CA ALA A 195 11.42 1.44 -15.40
C ALA A 195 11.82 2.40 -16.54
N GLU A 196 13.11 2.59 -16.79
CA GLU A 196 13.63 3.41 -17.88
C GLU A 196 13.31 2.80 -19.25
N GLU A 197 13.52 1.48 -19.43
CA GLU A 197 13.24 0.77 -20.68
C GLU A 197 11.76 0.83 -21.04
N THR A 198 10.88 0.70 -20.06
CA THR A 198 9.42 0.77 -20.28
C THR A 198 8.91 2.20 -20.30
N ASN A 199 9.72 3.18 -19.90
CA ASN A 199 9.37 4.60 -19.82
C ASN A 199 8.03 4.80 -19.07
N VAL A 200 7.95 4.25 -17.87
CA VAL A 200 6.86 4.49 -16.93
C VAL A 200 7.12 5.76 -16.12
N ASP A 201 6.09 6.29 -15.44
CA ASP A 201 6.21 7.57 -14.72
C ASP A 201 7.04 7.42 -13.44
N ALA A 202 7.03 6.25 -12.79
CA ALA A 202 7.83 5.96 -11.61
C ALA A 202 7.98 4.46 -11.33
N TYR A 203 8.86 4.16 -10.40
CA TYR A 203 8.97 2.85 -9.76
C TYR A 203 9.18 3.00 -8.25
N ALA A 204 8.78 1.97 -7.49
CA ALA A 204 8.91 1.93 -6.04
C ALA A 204 9.43 0.57 -5.59
N LYS A 205 10.45 0.56 -4.74
CA LYS A 205 11.05 -0.68 -4.19
C LYS A 205 10.25 -1.24 -3.03
N ASP A 206 9.46 -0.40 -2.37
CA ASP A 206 8.61 -0.77 -1.25
C ASP A 206 7.27 -0.02 -1.27
N ALA A 207 6.35 -0.46 -0.42
CA ALA A 207 5.00 0.09 -0.34
C ALA A 207 4.97 1.55 0.11
N LEU A 208 5.86 1.96 1.02
CA LEU A 208 5.90 3.33 1.54
C LEU A 208 6.33 4.33 0.45
N MET A 209 7.39 4.00 -0.29
CA MET A 209 7.83 4.78 -1.45
C MET A 209 6.70 4.89 -2.49
N GLY A 210 5.99 3.78 -2.74
CA GLY A 210 4.85 3.76 -3.67
C GLY A 210 3.74 4.71 -3.24
N VAL A 211 3.35 4.68 -1.95
CA VAL A 211 2.34 5.60 -1.41
C VAL A 211 2.77 7.06 -1.53
N GLU A 212 4.02 7.39 -1.21
CA GLU A 212 4.51 8.77 -1.29
C GLU A 212 4.48 9.34 -2.72
N ILE A 213 4.77 8.50 -3.72
CA ILE A 213 4.70 8.89 -5.12
C ILE A 213 3.24 9.10 -5.54
N ILE A 214 2.37 8.15 -5.23
CA ILE A 214 0.95 8.18 -5.59
C ILE A 214 0.23 9.35 -4.89
N ASP A 215 0.54 9.61 -3.61
CA ASP A 215 0.00 10.73 -2.84
C ASP A 215 0.25 12.07 -3.57
N LYS A 216 1.47 12.28 -4.07
CA LYS A 216 1.82 13.48 -4.84
C LYS A 216 1.03 13.61 -6.15
N TRP A 217 0.71 12.49 -6.80
CA TRP A 217 -0.01 12.51 -8.08
C TRP A 217 -1.52 12.72 -7.94
N LEU A 218 -2.10 12.34 -6.79
CA LEU A 218 -3.54 12.47 -6.55
C LEU A 218 -3.94 13.79 -5.90
N ARG A 219 -3.03 14.52 -5.27
CA ARG A 219 -3.33 15.83 -4.70
C ARG A 219 -3.59 16.87 -5.80
N ILE A 220 -4.66 17.66 -5.62
CA ILE A 220 -5.05 18.78 -6.51
C ILE A 220 -4.39 20.07 -6.01
#